data_47c699a980b4191f6e302557102c13dc
#
_entry.id   47c699a980b4191f6e302557102c13dc
#
_cell.length_a   1.000
_cell.length_b   1.000
_cell.length_c   1.000
_cell.angle_alpha   90.00
_cell.angle_beta   90.00
_cell.angle_gamma   90.00
#
_symmetry.space_group_name_H-M   'P 1'
#
loop_
_entity.id
_entity.type
_entity.pdbx_description
1 polymer ?
#
loop_
_entity_poly.entity_id
_entity_poly.type
_entity_poly.pdbx_seq_one_letter_code
_entity_poly.pdbx_strand_id
1 'polypeptide(L)'
;CAENAAGLNDALTFAENPVVSGDYSAGKLSDKTLNSAINMFNQVRYIAGISYDVQLDDTYNSLTQTAALVNYVNGELSHYPSKPADMDEDLYNLGAKGAGESNIAWASWKNAGMNQSLVNGWLDDGDDYNIDRLGHRRWVLNPKMKYTGFGAVTGTNGTYSAMYSFDMKNTKASEYGVAWPAQNMPVEYFGTDFPWSVSM
;
A
#
# COMPACT_ATOMS: atom_id res chain seq x y z
N CYS A 1 2.86 -4.81 20.57
CA CYS A 1 1.53 -4.89 19.89
C CYS A 1 0.62 -3.69 20.22
N ALA A 2 0.52 -3.26 21.49
CA ALA A 2 -0.35 -2.13 21.86
C ALA A 2 0.13 -0.78 21.27
N GLU A 3 1.43 -0.56 21.14
CA GLU A 3 2.00 0.65 20.53
C GLU A 3 1.72 0.75 19.03
N ASN A 4 1.63 -0.40 18.33
CA ASN A 4 1.35 -0.42 16.90
C ASN A 4 -0.15 -0.42 16.57
N ALA A 5 -1.00 -0.89 17.47
CA ALA A 5 -2.45 -0.76 17.31
C ALA A 5 -2.89 0.72 17.29
N ALA A 6 -2.16 1.61 17.96
CA ALA A 6 -2.39 3.05 17.89
C ALA A 6 -2.09 3.66 16.50
N GLY A 7 -1.23 3.03 15.70
CA GLY A 7 -0.87 3.49 14.36
C GLY A 7 -1.89 3.16 13.26
N LEU A 8 -2.87 2.29 13.51
CA LEU A 8 -3.89 1.94 12.50
C LEU A 8 -4.70 3.15 12.02
N ASN A 9 -4.92 4.12 12.89
CA ASN A 9 -5.72 5.32 12.62
C ASN A 9 -4.86 6.58 12.41
N ASP A 10 -3.55 6.45 12.22
CA ASP A 10 -2.68 7.59 11.97
C ASP A 10 -3.12 8.30 10.69
N ALA A 11 -3.42 9.60 10.81
CA ALA A 11 -3.75 10.41 9.65
C ALA A 11 -2.54 10.59 8.72
N LEU A 12 -2.81 10.70 7.42
CA LEU A 12 -1.78 11.05 6.44
C LEU A 12 -1.20 12.43 6.73
N THR A 13 0.11 12.52 6.68
CA THR A 13 0.85 13.79 6.73
C THR A 13 1.83 13.85 5.57
N PHE A 14 2.05 15.05 5.04
CA PHE A 14 2.87 15.29 3.87
C PHE A 14 4.07 16.15 4.22
N ALA A 15 5.23 15.87 3.65
CA ALA A 15 6.37 16.77 3.59
C ALA A 15 6.15 17.81 2.50
N GLU A 16 5.56 17.36 1.37
CA GLU A 16 5.15 18.22 0.25
C GLU A 16 3.73 17.81 -0.14
N ASN A 17 2.78 18.79 -0.10
CA ASN A 17 1.40 18.49 -0.47
C ASN A 17 1.28 18.20 -1.97
N PRO A 18 0.46 17.21 -2.38
CA PRO A 18 0.17 16.99 -3.78
C PRO A 18 -0.62 18.17 -4.38
N VAL A 19 -0.34 18.50 -5.65
CA VAL A 19 -1.11 19.46 -6.45
C VAL A 19 -1.95 18.66 -7.45
N VAL A 20 -3.26 18.68 -7.26
CA VAL A 20 -4.21 17.80 -7.97
C VAL A 20 -4.95 18.49 -9.11
N SER A 21 -4.62 19.72 -9.43
CA SER A 21 -5.18 20.50 -10.56
C SER A 21 -4.18 21.56 -11.02
N GLY A 22 -4.19 21.91 -12.31
CA GLY A 22 -3.25 22.85 -12.91
C GLY A 22 -1.86 22.24 -13.08
N ASP A 23 -0.85 22.83 -12.49
CA ASP A 23 0.53 22.32 -12.51
C ASP A 23 0.67 21.12 -11.56
N TYR A 24 0.25 19.94 -12.02
CA TYR A 24 0.23 18.72 -11.21
C TYR A 24 1.57 18.41 -10.55
N SER A 25 1.53 18.03 -9.29
CA SER A 25 2.69 17.53 -8.55
C SER A 25 2.26 16.39 -7.62
N ALA A 26 3.04 15.32 -7.61
CA ALA A 26 2.74 14.18 -6.75
C ALA A 26 2.85 14.53 -5.25
N GLY A 27 3.66 15.51 -4.89
CA GLY A 27 4.01 15.78 -3.50
C GLY A 27 4.84 14.64 -2.90
N LYS A 28 4.92 14.61 -1.58
CA LYS A 28 5.69 13.61 -0.84
C LYS A 28 5.04 13.36 0.52
N LEU A 29 4.86 12.11 0.89
CA LEU A 29 4.48 11.76 2.26
C LEU A 29 5.58 12.17 3.25
N SER A 30 5.21 12.55 4.47
CA SER A 30 6.18 12.85 5.52
C SER A 30 6.89 11.58 6.00
N ASP A 31 8.08 11.74 6.57
CA ASP A 31 8.81 10.64 7.21
C ASP A 31 7.99 9.98 8.33
N LYS A 32 7.14 10.76 9.03
CA LYS A 32 6.23 10.22 10.04
C LYS A 32 5.28 9.19 9.43
N THR A 33 4.63 9.52 8.31
CA THR A 33 3.71 8.61 7.63
C THR A 33 4.44 7.40 7.06
N LEU A 34 5.58 7.62 6.39
CA LEU A 34 6.37 6.53 5.80
C LEU A 34 6.90 5.56 6.87
N ASN A 35 7.43 6.08 7.98
CA ASN A 35 7.92 5.26 9.08
C ASN A 35 6.79 4.48 9.79
N SER A 36 5.62 5.10 9.96
CA SER A 36 4.45 4.39 10.50
C SER A 36 4.02 3.25 9.57
N ALA A 37 3.97 3.49 8.27
CA ALA A 37 3.60 2.50 7.28
C ALA A 37 4.56 1.31 7.22
N ILE A 38 5.88 1.56 7.16
CA ILE A 38 6.87 0.46 7.10
C ILE A 38 6.94 -0.32 8.42
N ASN A 39 6.73 0.33 9.56
CA ASN A 39 6.67 -0.35 10.85
C ASN A 39 5.44 -1.27 10.92
N MET A 40 4.26 -0.82 10.50
CA MET A 40 3.06 -1.64 10.42
C MET A 40 3.24 -2.78 9.42
N PHE A 41 3.83 -2.52 8.25
CA PHE A 41 4.14 -3.52 7.24
C PHE A 41 5.04 -4.64 7.80
N ASN A 42 6.11 -4.29 8.47
CA ASN A 42 7.01 -5.25 9.10
C ASN A 42 6.36 -5.96 10.31
N GLN A 43 5.47 -5.31 11.04
CA GLN A 43 4.72 -5.92 12.13
C GLN A 43 3.80 -7.05 11.62
N VAL A 44 3.03 -6.83 10.55
CA VAL A 44 2.16 -7.90 10.00
C VAL A 44 2.98 -9.05 9.44
N ARG A 45 4.15 -8.78 8.84
CA ARG A 45 5.08 -9.80 8.35
C ARG A 45 5.70 -10.60 9.49
N TYR A 46 6.06 -9.95 10.61
CA TYR A 46 6.49 -10.63 11.83
C TYR A 46 5.41 -11.58 12.37
N ILE A 47 4.15 -11.13 12.41
CA ILE A 47 3.01 -11.96 12.82
C ILE A 47 2.84 -13.16 11.89
N ALA A 48 3.02 -12.96 10.58
CA ALA A 48 2.95 -14.03 9.57
C ALA A 48 4.15 -15.01 9.63
N GLY A 49 5.18 -14.73 10.44
CA GLY A 49 6.36 -15.59 10.60
C GLY A 49 7.34 -15.54 9.43
N ILE A 50 7.34 -14.47 8.66
CA ILE A 50 8.27 -14.23 7.54
C ILE A 50 9.25 -13.10 7.85
N SER A 51 10.25 -12.88 6.98
CA SER A 51 11.20 -11.78 7.17
C SER A 51 10.48 -10.43 7.27
N TYR A 52 10.83 -9.63 8.27
CA TYR A 52 10.17 -8.39 8.67
C TYR A 52 11.13 -7.19 8.74
N ASP A 53 12.14 -7.22 7.90
CA ASP A 53 13.20 -6.21 7.76
C ASP A 53 13.13 -5.49 6.41
N VAL A 54 11.93 -5.43 5.82
CA VAL A 54 11.68 -4.69 4.57
C VAL A 54 11.94 -3.21 4.81
N GLN A 55 12.62 -2.57 3.86
CA GLN A 55 13.03 -1.17 3.93
C GLN A 55 12.29 -0.33 2.90
N LEU A 56 12.19 0.96 3.17
CA LEU A 56 11.69 1.94 2.19
C LEU A 56 12.74 2.16 1.10
N ASP A 57 12.25 2.38 -0.13
CA ASP A 57 13.05 2.79 -1.28
C ASP A 57 12.44 4.09 -1.85
N ASP A 58 13.26 5.12 -2.03
CA ASP A 58 12.79 6.43 -2.50
C ASP A 58 12.23 6.41 -3.92
N THR A 59 12.77 5.54 -4.77
CA THR A 59 12.22 5.34 -6.13
C THR A 59 10.84 4.72 -6.06
N TYR A 60 10.65 3.73 -5.18
CA TYR A 60 9.33 3.10 -4.98
C TYR A 60 8.34 4.04 -4.30
N ASN A 61 8.79 4.89 -3.36
CA ASN A 61 7.96 5.96 -2.80
C ASN A 61 7.50 6.93 -3.89
N SER A 62 8.39 7.34 -4.79
CA SER A 62 8.05 8.20 -5.94
C SER A 62 7.03 7.56 -6.88
N LEU A 63 7.23 6.28 -7.26
CA LEU A 63 6.31 5.53 -8.12
C LEU A 63 4.91 5.46 -7.50
N THR A 64 4.81 5.06 -6.24
CA THR A 64 3.53 4.90 -5.54
C THR A 64 2.83 6.23 -5.29
N GLN A 65 3.59 7.27 -4.96
CA GLN A 65 3.03 8.61 -4.74
C GLN A 65 2.45 9.17 -6.04
N THR A 66 3.14 8.98 -7.17
CA THR A 66 2.66 9.43 -8.46
C THR A 66 1.49 8.57 -8.96
N ALA A 67 1.48 7.26 -8.67
CA ALA A 67 0.34 6.38 -8.95
C ALA A 67 -0.93 6.86 -8.23
N ALA A 68 -0.80 7.19 -6.93
CA ALA A 68 -1.90 7.75 -6.16
C ALA A 68 -2.41 9.08 -6.74
N LEU A 69 -1.52 9.95 -7.23
CA LEU A 69 -1.91 11.20 -7.89
C LEU A 69 -2.74 10.93 -9.15
N VAL A 70 -2.26 10.08 -10.06
CA VAL A 70 -2.95 9.83 -11.34
C VAL A 70 -4.33 9.22 -11.10
N ASN A 71 -4.44 8.24 -10.20
CA ASN A 71 -5.73 7.65 -9.82
C ASN A 71 -6.67 8.67 -9.16
N TYR A 72 -6.16 9.52 -8.28
CA TYR A 72 -6.95 10.58 -7.63
C TYR A 72 -7.50 11.60 -8.64
N VAL A 73 -6.67 12.05 -9.58
CA VAL A 73 -7.06 13.03 -10.62
C VAL A 73 -8.12 12.44 -11.54
N ASN A 74 -8.00 11.16 -11.91
CA ASN A 74 -9.00 10.46 -12.72
C ASN A 74 -10.29 10.17 -11.94
N GLY A 75 -10.25 10.17 -10.59
CA GLY A 75 -11.38 9.77 -9.75
C GLY A 75 -11.73 8.27 -9.88
N GLU A 76 -10.78 7.45 -10.32
CA GLU A 76 -10.93 6.03 -10.59
C GLU A 76 -9.73 5.24 -10.05
N LEU A 77 -10.00 4.08 -9.42
CA LEU A 77 -8.95 3.16 -8.98
C LEU A 77 -8.62 2.20 -10.12
N SER A 78 -7.43 2.35 -10.71
CA SER A 78 -7.02 1.55 -11.86
C SER A 78 -5.53 1.25 -11.84
N HIS A 79 -5.17 -0.01 -12.17
CA HIS A 79 -3.79 -0.38 -12.46
C HIS A 79 -3.31 0.14 -13.84
N TYR A 80 -4.25 0.56 -14.69
CA TYR A 80 -4.00 1.09 -16.04
C TYR A 80 -4.73 2.42 -16.20
N PRO A 81 -4.38 3.44 -15.40
CA PRO A 81 -5.10 4.72 -15.42
C PRO A 81 -4.90 5.43 -16.76
N SER A 82 -5.94 6.11 -17.22
CA SER A 82 -5.83 7.00 -18.37
C SER A 82 -4.98 8.22 -18.05
N LYS A 83 -4.34 8.81 -19.08
CA LYS A 83 -3.62 10.07 -18.91
C LYS A 83 -4.61 11.24 -18.76
N PRO A 84 -4.57 12.00 -17.66
CA PRO A 84 -5.27 13.28 -17.58
C PRO A 84 -4.80 14.23 -18.69
N ALA A 85 -5.73 14.96 -19.31
CA ALA A 85 -5.47 15.74 -20.53
C ALA A 85 -4.29 16.72 -20.40
N ASP A 86 -4.21 17.41 -19.26
CA ASP A 86 -3.24 18.47 -19.02
C ASP A 86 -2.03 18.01 -18.17
N MET A 87 -1.90 16.69 -17.90
CA MET A 87 -0.78 16.16 -17.13
C MET A 87 0.46 16.01 -18.02
N ASP A 88 1.62 16.40 -17.47
CA ASP A 88 2.92 16.16 -18.10
C ASP A 88 3.12 14.68 -18.41
N GLU A 89 3.76 14.37 -19.54
CA GLU A 89 3.95 13.00 -20.03
C GLU A 89 4.82 12.17 -19.10
N ASP A 90 5.92 12.74 -18.60
CA ASP A 90 6.85 12.02 -17.73
C ASP A 90 6.22 11.73 -16.38
N LEU A 91 5.46 12.70 -15.84
CA LEU A 91 4.70 12.52 -14.59
C LEU A 91 3.65 11.43 -14.75
N TYR A 92 2.89 11.44 -15.85
CA TYR A 92 1.91 10.39 -16.14
C TYR A 92 2.56 9.01 -16.27
N ASN A 93 3.64 8.91 -17.06
CA ASN A 93 4.33 7.62 -17.29
C ASN A 93 4.86 7.04 -15.97
N LEU A 94 5.40 7.88 -15.08
CA LEU A 94 5.82 7.47 -13.74
C LEU A 94 4.63 6.92 -12.92
N GLY A 95 3.50 7.63 -12.95
CA GLY A 95 2.30 7.23 -12.22
C GLY A 95 1.65 5.97 -12.78
N ALA A 96 1.55 5.84 -14.10
CA ALA A 96 1.03 4.66 -14.76
C ALA A 96 1.88 3.42 -14.46
N LYS A 97 3.22 3.56 -14.51
CA LYS A 97 4.13 2.50 -14.08
C LYS A 97 3.91 2.13 -12.62
N GLY A 98 3.86 3.12 -11.73
CA GLY A 98 3.62 2.89 -10.30
C GLY A 98 2.29 2.19 -10.04
N ALA A 99 1.21 2.57 -10.73
CA ALA A 99 -0.10 1.92 -10.59
C ALA A 99 -0.08 0.46 -11.04
N GLY A 100 0.63 0.14 -12.13
CA GLY A 100 0.77 -1.22 -12.64
C GLY A 100 1.62 -2.15 -11.76
N GLU A 101 2.52 -1.60 -10.96
CA GLU A 101 3.47 -2.36 -10.13
C GLU A 101 3.15 -2.31 -8.62
N SER A 102 1.98 -1.82 -8.23
CA SER A 102 1.61 -1.60 -6.83
C SER A 102 0.29 -2.27 -6.46
N ASN A 103 0.14 -2.60 -5.18
CA ASN A 103 -1.17 -2.70 -4.57
C ASN A 103 -1.75 -1.28 -4.49
N ILE A 104 -2.98 -1.09 -4.95
CA ILE A 104 -3.68 0.18 -4.92
C ILE A 104 -4.97 0.06 -4.09
N ALA A 105 -5.39 1.15 -3.44
CA ALA A 105 -6.63 1.19 -2.68
C ALA A 105 -7.29 2.56 -2.76
N TRP A 106 -8.60 2.57 -2.59
CA TRP A 106 -9.40 3.77 -2.47
C TRP A 106 -10.29 3.70 -1.21
N ALA A 107 -10.35 4.80 -0.49
CA ALA A 107 -11.26 5.01 0.62
C ALA A 107 -12.14 6.23 0.33
N SER A 108 -13.45 6.11 0.54
CA SER A 108 -14.42 7.18 0.23
C SER A 108 -14.29 8.42 1.13
N TRP A 109 -13.49 8.36 2.19
CA TRP A 109 -13.28 9.47 3.11
C TRP A 109 -11.88 10.07 2.98
N LYS A 110 -11.81 11.35 3.31
CA LYS A 110 -10.57 12.12 3.34
C LYS A 110 -9.67 11.66 4.49
N ASN A 111 -8.36 11.66 4.25
CA ASN A 111 -7.32 11.32 5.23
C ASN A 111 -7.43 9.88 5.79
N ALA A 112 -7.90 8.92 4.99
CA ALA A 112 -7.72 7.52 5.34
C ALA A 112 -6.23 7.23 5.53
N GLY A 113 -5.86 6.64 6.67
CA GLY A 113 -4.47 6.37 7.00
C GLY A 113 -3.85 5.29 6.10
N MET A 114 -2.55 5.36 5.87
CA MET A 114 -1.83 4.33 5.11
C MET A 114 -1.97 2.95 5.77
N ASN A 115 -1.94 2.88 7.10
CA ASN A 115 -2.09 1.63 7.85
C ASN A 115 -3.49 1.03 7.72
N GLN A 116 -4.53 1.85 7.51
CA GLN A 116 -5.86 1.36 7.20
C GLN A 116 -5.92 0.69 5.81
N SER A 117 -5.29 1.31 4.80
CA SER A 117 -5.17 0.68 3.47
C SER A 117 -4.40 -0.63 3.54
N LEU A 118 -3.33 -0.68 4.35
CA LEU A 118 -2.52 -1.89 4.53
C LEU A 118 -3.30 -3.02 5.19
N VAL A 119 -3.94 -2.76 6.34
CA VAL A 119 -4.55 -3.82 7.17
C VAL A 119 -5.96 -4.15 6.71
N ASN A 120 -6.81 -3.12 6.53
CA ASN A 120 -8.24 -3.32 6.21
C ASN A 120 -8.51 -3.40 4.70
N GLY A 121 -7.56 -2.98 3.85
CA GLY A 121 -7.62 -3.11 2.40
C GLY A 121 -6.82 -4.31 1.92
N TRP A 122 -5.51 -4.14 1.77
CA TRP A 122 -4.65 -5.13 1.08
C TRP A 122 -4.43 -6.43 1.87
N LEU A 123 -4.44 -6.39 3.21
CA LEU A 123 -4.22 -7.59 4.01
C LEU A 123 -5.53 -8.36 4.24
N ASP A 124 -6.66 -7.68 4.42
CA ASP A 124 -7.99 -8.30 4.46
C ASP A 124 -8.32 -8.93 3.10
N ASP A 125 -8.25 -8.13 2.03
CA ASP A 125 -8.40 -8.55 0.62
C ASP A 125 -9.66 -9.40 0.35
N GLY A 126 -10.70 -9.22 1.18
CA GLY A 126 -11.90 -10.06 1.22
C GLY A 126 -13.05 -9.56 0.35
N ASP A 127 -12.84 -8.56 -0.50
CA ASP A 127 -13.87 -8.07 -1.42
C ASP A 127 -14.13 -9.03 -2.59
N ASP A 128 -15.32 -8.93 -3.21
CA ASP A 128 -15.80 -9.84 -4.26
C ASP A 128 -14.88 -9.96 -5.48
N TYR A 129 -14.01 -8.96 -5.73
CA TYR A 129 -13.09 -8.96 -6.88
C TYR A 129 -11.75 -9.64 -6.56
N ASN A 130 -11.39 -9.75 -5.30
CA ASN A 130 -10.09 -10.22 -4.84
C ASN A 130 -10.13 -11.54 -4.08
N ILE A 131 -11.26 -11.90 -3.47
CA ILE A 131 -11.41 -13.07 -2.58
C ILE A 131 -10.91 -14.39 -3.17
N ASP A 132 -11.06 -14.58 -4.48
CA ASP A 132 -10.63 -15.80 -5.16
C ASP A 132 -9.10 -15.93 -5.25
N ARG A 133 -8.37 -14.83 -5.18
CA ARG A 133 -6.93 -14.77 -5.42
C ARG A 133 -6.14 -14.23 -4.25
N LEU A 134 -6.76 -13.34 -3.46
CA LEU A 134 -6.12 -12.60 -2.38
C LEU A 134 -4.81 -11.96 -2.85
N GLY A 135 -4.88 -11.29 -4.01
CA GLY A 135 -3.71 -10.83 -4.75
C GLY A 135 -2.91 -9.79 -3.99
N HIS A 136 -3.59 -8.84 -3.36
CA HIS A 136 -2.95 -7.80 -2.56
C HIS A 136 -2.25 -8.39 -1.32
N ARG A 137 -2.94 -9.29 -0.60
CA ARG A 137 -2.37 -9.99 0.57
C ARG A 137 -1.11 -10.76 0.20
N ARG A 138 -1.12 -11.47 -0.93
CA ARG A 138 0.05 -12.25 -1.40
C ARG A 138 1.27 -11.36 -1.64
N TRP A 139 1.07 -10.12 -2.09
CA TRP A 139 2.15 -9.15 -2.24
C TRP A 139 2.63 -8.61 -0.87
N VAL A 140 1.72 -8.25 0.03
CA VAL A 140 2.07 -7.82 1.40
C VAL A 140 2.91 -8.87 2.11
N LEU A 141 2.53 -10.14 1.96
CA LEU A 141 3.17 -11.28 2.63
C LEU A 141 4.20 -12.02 1.76
N ASN A 142 4.69 -11.40 0.66
CA ASN A 142 5.69 -12.01 -0.18
C ASN A 142 7.06 -12.11 0.54
N PRO A 143 7.57 -13.32 0.84
CA PRO A 143 8.84 -13.48 1.55
C PRO A 143 10.04 -12.89 0.80
N LYS A 144 9.98 -12.82 -0.53
CA LYS A 144 11.05 -12.33 -1.38
C LYS A 144 11.16 -10.81 -1.44
N MET A 145 10.23 -10.07 -0.84
CA MET A 145 10.29 -8.62 -0.80
C MET A 145 11.38 -8.15 0.18
N LYS A 146 12.23 -7.24 -0.27
CA LYS A 146 13.27 -6.57 0.51
C LYS A 146 13.05 -5.08 0.62
N TYR A 147 12.47 -4.47 -0.40
CA TYR A 147 12.17 -3.04 -0.45
C TYR A 147 10.73 -2.81 -0.87
N THR A 148 10.13 -1.76 -0.36
CA THR A 148 8.82 -1.27 -0.78
C THR A 148 8.79 0.26 -0.72
N GLY A 149 7.69 0.85 -1.14
CA GLY A 149 7.40 2.27 -1.03
C GLY A 149 5.92 2.50 -0.88
N PHE A 150 5.55 3.65 -0.31
CA PHE A 150 4.17 4.03 -0.07
C PHE A 150 3.89 5.42 -0.63
N GLY A 151 2.68 5.60 -1.14
CA GLY A 151 2.18 6.87 -1.62
C GLY A 151 0.70 7.02 -1.39
N ALA A 152 0.24 8.26 -1.19
CA ALA A 152 -1.17 8.56 -1.06
C ALA A 152 -1.49 9.99 -1.48
N VAL A 153 -2.70 10.17 -2.00
CA VAL A 153 -3.30 11.49 -2.27
C VAL A 153 -4.69 11.50 -1.67
N THR A 154 -5.05 12.59 -0.99
CA THR A 154 -6.32 12.72 -0.29
C THR A 154 -6.97 14.06 -0.56
N GLY A 155 -8.30 14.07 -0.63
CA GLY A 155 -9.08 15.30 -0.85
C GLY A 155 -10.58 15.00 -0.88
N THR A 156 -11.31 15.79 -1.66
CA THR A 156 -12.77 15.67 -1.78
C THR A 156 -13.24 14.36 -2.42
N ASN A 157 -12.39 13.74 -3.24
CA ASN A 157 -12.66 12.46 -3.92
C ASN A 157 -12.27 11.24 -3.06
N GLY A 158 -12.02 11.43 -1.76
CA GLY A 158 -11.55 10.39 -0.87
C GLY A 158 -10.01 10.32 -0.81
N THR A 159 -9.50 9.16 -0.47
CA THR A 159 -8.06 8.89 -0.36
C THR A 159 -7.69 7.74 -1.30
N TYR A 160 -6.74 7.98 -2.18
CA TYR A 160 -6.11 6.98 -3.03
C TYR A 160 -4.73 6.66 -2.48
N SER A 161 -4.41 5.39 -2.36
CA SER A 161 -3.13 4.93 -1.80
C SER A 161 -2.53 3.83 -2.65
N ALA A 162 -1.20 3.70 -2.59
CA ALA A 162 -0.45 2.68 -3.29
C ALA A 162 0.72 2.17 -2.44
N MET A 163 1.06 0.88 -2.62
CA MET A 163 2.22 0.21 -2.04
C MET A 163 2.96 -0.54 -3.15
N TYR A 164 4.24 -0.27 -3.35
CA TYR A 164 5.03 -0.98 -4.36
C TYR A 164 5.15 -2.48 -4.03
N SER A 165 4.88 -3.33 -5.02
CA SER A 165 4.67 -4.76 -4.80
C SER A 165 5.69 -5.69 -5.49
N PHE A 166 6.35 -5.26 -6.55
CA PHE A 166 7.13 -6.16 -7.42
C PHE A 166 8.60 -6.33 -7.05
N ASP A 167 8.98 -5.97 -5.80
CA ASP A 167 10.34 -6.22 -5.33
C ASP A 167 10.53 -7.70 -4.96
N MET A 168 11.61 -8.30 -5.49
CA MET A 168 11.99 -9.69 -5.30
C MET A 168 13.46 -9.83 -4.90
N LYS A 169 14.02 -8.81 -4.22
CA LYS A 169 15.45 -8.72 -3.94
C LYS A 169 15.90 -9.47 -2.69
N ASN A 170 14.96 -10.02 -1.88
CA ASN A 170 15.32 -10.88 -0.75
C ASN A 170 15.67 -12.29 -1.24
N THR A 171 16.94 -12.51 -1.56
CA THR A 171 17.46 -13.81 -2.02
C THR A 171 17.66 -14.82 -0.87
N LYS A 172 17.46 -14.41 0.38
CA LYS A 172 17.60 -15.25 1.57
C LYS A 172 16.29 -15.81 2.08
N ALA A 173 15.17 -15.46 1.43
CA ALA A 173 13.87 -16.00 1.78
C ALA A 173 13.86 -17.52 1.62
N SER A 174 13.53 -18.22 2.70
CA SER A 174 13.47 -19.69 2.78
C SER A 174 12.07 -20.21 3.07
N GLU A 175 11.10 -19.32 3.20
CA GLU A 175 9.71 -19.65 3.51
C GLU A 175 9.03 -20.22 2.27
N TYR A 176 8.44 -21.40 2.42
CA TYR A 176 7.73 -22.11 1.35
C TYR A 176 6.22 -21.90 1.41
N GLY A 177 5.71 -21.42 2.53
CA GLY A 177 4.28 -21.19 2.70
C GLY A 177 4.01 -20.13 3.74
N VAL A 178 3.07 -19.24 3.45
CA VAL A 178 2.65 -18.18 4.34
C VAL A 178 1.16 -18.34 4.61
N ALA A 179 0.82 -18.65 5.86
CA ALA A 179 -0.56 -18.73 6.31
C ALA A 179 -1.04 -17.38 6.85
N TRP A 180 -2.26 -17.00 6.50
CA TRP A 180 -2.96 -15.90 7.10
C TRP A 180 -4.43 -16.27 7.37
N PRO A 181 -4.93 -16.27 8.61
CA PRO A 181 -4.21 -15.85 9.83
C PRO A 181 -3.05 -16.77 10.20
N ALA A 182 -2.08 -16.21 10.92
CA ALA A 182 -1.00 -16.98 11.51
C ALA A 182 -1.46 -17.75 12.77
N GLN A 183 -0.67 -18.72 13.24
CA GLN A 183 -1.03 -19.59 14.35
C GLN A 183 -1.40 -18.84 15.66
N ASN A 184 -0.72 -17.73 15.95
CA ASN A 184 -0.95 -16.90 17.14
C ASN A 184 -1.36 -15.48 16.72
N MET A 185 -2.44 -15.39 15.96
CA MET A 185 -2.90 -14.15 15.37
C MET A 185 -3.52 -13.24 16.41
N PRO A 186 -3.03 -11.99 16.61
CA PRO A 186 -3.73 -10.99 17.39
C PRO A 186 -5.02 -10.58 16.68
N VAL A 187 -6.13 -10.53 17.44
CA VAL A 187 -7.47 -10.25 16.91
C VAL A 187 -7.60 -8.88 16.26
N GLU A 188 -6.72 -7.94 16.61
CA GLU A 188 -6.68 -6.59 16.06
C GLU A 188 -6.29 -6.55 14.56
N TYR A 189 -5.66 -7.61 14.05
CA TYR A 189 -5.19 -7.69 12.67
C TYR A 189 -5.99 -8.66 11.80
N PHE A 190 -6.99 -9.34 12.39
CA PHE A 190 -7.77 -10.32 11.67
C PHE A 190 -9.19 -10.43 12.22
N GLY A 191 -10.17 -10.00 11.43
CA GLY A 191 -11.58 -10.24 11.72
C GLY A 191 -11.95 -11.71 11.48
N THR A 192 -12.92 -12.22 12.22
CA THR A 192 -13.40 -13.62 12.06
C THR A 192 -13.99 -13.90 10.68
N ASP A 193 -14.44 -12.84 9.99
CA ASP A 193 -15.06 -12.92 8.67
C ASP A 193 -14.04 -12.76 7.52
N PHE A 194 -12.78 -12.49 7.85
CA PHE A 194 -11.71 -12.34 6.84
C PHE A 194 -11.36 -13.70 6.22
N PRO A 195 -11.07 -13.74 4.91
CA PRO A 195 -10.73 -14.98 4.25
C PRO A 195 -9.40 -15.56 4.76
N TRP A 196 -9.35 -16.86 4.92
CA TRP A 196 -8.13 -17.58 5.26
C TRP A 196 -7.36 -17.94 4.00
N SER A 197 -6.04 -17.90 4.07
CA SER A 197 -5.18 -18.22 2.94
C SER A 197 -3.90 -18.94 3.35
N VAL A 198 -3.40 -19.77 2.44
CA VAL A 198 -2.02 -20.28 2.46
C VAL A 198 -1.43 -20.01 1.08
N SER A 199 -0.38 -19.21 1.03
CA SER A 199 0.41 -18.99 -0.19
C SER A 199 1.60 -19.95 -0.18
N MET A 200 1.81 -20.68 -1.29
CA MET A 200 2.92 -21.65 -1.45
C MET A 200 3.73 -21.30 -2.70
#